data_cd4f2084a0c6667a304e1f0c57f6f222
#
_entry.id   cd4f2084a0c6667a304e1f0c57f6f222
#
_cell.length_a   1.000
_cell.length_b   1.000
_cell.length_c   1.000
_cell.angle_alpha   90.00
_cell.angle_beta   90.00
_cell.angle_gamma   90.00
#
_symmetry.space_group_name_H-M   'P 1'
#
loop_
_entity.id
_entity.type
_entity.pdbx_description
1 polymer ?
#
loop_
_entity_poly.entity_id
_entity_poly.type
_entity_poly.pdbx_seq_one_letter_code
_entity_poly.pdbx_strand_id
1 'polypeptide(L)'
;SYWNQIKDAPGHRAAVLRLHLLTGGQRPEQLFRLKTEDIDLASTPPTITIFDGKGRSTGKPARVHTLPLIPAAAQALQDLAPAGDFALSTDGGKTHITAGSTLGEWAKKAAMEAGIEDFTPKRVRSTVETVLASRKVSQEHRGRLQSHGVSGVQATHYDAHDYLEEKAEAMQTLYHILTTD
;
A
#
# COMPACT_ATOMS: atom_id res chain seq x y z
N SER A 1 4.80 -4.53 -18.79
CA SER A 1 4.40 -4.81 -17.40
C SER A 1 3.48 -3.71 -16.88
N TYR A 2 2.67 -4.03 -15.86
CA TYR A 2 1.80 -3.04 -15.19
C TYR A 2 2.60 -1.86 -14.63
N TRP A 3 3.75 -2.13 -14.02
CA TRP A 3 4.64 -1.11 -13.49
C TRP A 3 5.07 -0.11 -14.57
N ASN A 4 5.44 -0.59 -15.75
CA ASN A 4 5.89 0.27 -16.85
C ASN A 4 4.80 1.25 -17.33
N GLN A 5 3.53 0.93 -17.13
CA GLN A 5 2.42 1.83 -17.48
C GLN A 5 2.21 2.96 -16.46
N ILE A 6 2.64 2.76 -15.22
CA ILE A 6 2.35 3.70 -14.13
C ILE A 6 3.57 4.42 -13.58
N LYS A 7 4.79 3.89 -13.76
CA LYS A 7 6.01 4.41 -13.11
C LYS A 7 6.29 5.88 -13.42
N ASP A 8 6.16 6.26 -14.68
CA ASP A 8 6.45 7.61 -15.17
C ASP A 8 5.19 8.36 -15.62
N ALA A 9 4.02 7.73 -15.50
CA ALA A 9 2.78 8.34 -15.90
C ALA A 9 2.42 9.53 -14.99
N PRO A 10 2.05 10.68 -15.55
CA PRO A 10 1.72 11.86 -14.77
C PRO A 10 0.32 11.78 -14.15
N GLY A 11 0.09 12.64 -13.17
CA GLY A 11 -1.21 12.90 -12.59
C GLY A 11 -1.61 12.00 -11.45
N HIS A 12 -2.67 12.41 -10.78
CA HIS A 12 -3.16 11.86 -9.54
C HIS A 12 -3.44 10.35 -9.60
N ARG A 13 -4.07 9.87 -10.69
CA ARG A 13 -4.43 8.44 -10.84
C ARG A 13 -3.20 7.54 -10.84
N ALA A 14 -2.19 7.91 -11.61
CA ALA A 14 -0.94 7.16 -11.68
C ALA A 14 -0.21 7.18 -10.33
N ALA A 15 -0.19 8.31 -9.64
CA ALA A 15 0.39 8.42 -8.30
C ALA A 15 -0.32 7.52 -7.28
N VAL A 16 -1.65 7.43 -7.31
CA VAL A 16 -2.43 6.47 -6.48
C VAL A 16 -2.03 5.03 -6.78
N LEU A 17 -1.94 4.66 -8.06
CA LEU A 17 -1.56 3.30 -8.46
C LEU A 17 -0.13 2.95 -8.05
N ARG A 18 0.80 3.89 -8.18
CA ARG A 18 2.18 3.73 -7.69
C ARG A 18 2.22 3.54 -6.18
N LEU A 19 1.56 4.40 -5.43
CA LEU A 19 1.51 4.29 -3.98
C LEU A 19 0.92 2.95 -3.53
N HIS A 20 -0.19 2.53 -4.13
CA HIS A 20 -0.82 1.24 -3.85
C HIS A 20 0.14 0.05 -4.07
N LEU A 21 0.84 0.01 -5.21
CA LEU A 21 1.79 -1.05 -5.52
C LEU A 21 3.01 -1.00 -4.60
N LEU A 22 3.63 0.17 -4.45
CA LEU A 22 4.88 0.36 -3.70
C LEU A 22 4.73 0.20 -2.19
N THR A 23 3.51 0.33 -1.67
CA THR A 23 3.21 -0.01 -0.27
C THR A 23 2.87 -1.49 -0.04
N GLY A 24 3.09 -2.34 -1.05
CA GLY A 24 2.89 -3.79 -0.94
C GLY A 24 1.48 -4.25 -1.27
N GLY A 25 0.69 -3.48 -2.00
CA GLY A 25 -0.68 -3.83 -2.37
C GLY A 25 -1.61 -3.81 -1.16
N GLN A 26 -1.61 -2.73 -0.40
CA GLN A 26 -2.51 -2.57 0.75
C GLN A 26 -3.98 -2.71 0.33
N ARG A 27 -4.83 -3.09 1.29
CA ARG A 27 -6.28 -3.14 1.01
C ARG A 27 -6.76 -1.73 0.61
N PRO A 28 -7.36 -1.56 -0.58
CA PRO A 28 -7.76 -0.24 -1.06
C PRO A 28 -8.65 0.53 -0.09
N GLU A 29 -9.59 -0.16 0.55
CA GLU A 29 -10.51 0.44 1.53
C GLU A 29 -9.79 1.07 2.72
N GLN A 30 -8.62 0.55 3.09
CA GLN A 30 -7.82 1.07 4.21
C GLN A 30 -6.86 2.14 3.74
N LEU A 31 -6.16 1.90 2.63
CA LEU A 31 -5.22 2.88 2.07
C LEU A 31 -5.92 4.19 1.69
N PHE A 32 -7.12 4.11 1.13
CA PHE A 32 -7.86 5.30 0.69
C PHE A 32 -8.36 6.18 1.82
N ARG A 33 -8.49 5.63 3.02
CA ARG A 33 -8.85 6.38 4.22
C ARG A 33 -7.65 7.02 4.91
N LEU A 34 -6.46 6.97 4.29
CA LEU A 34 -5.27 7.63 4.82
C LEU A 34 -5.54 9.11 4.99
N LYS A 35 -5.43 9.58 6.23
CA LYS A 35 -5.53 10.99 6.56
C LYS A 35 -4.19 11.68 6.40
N THR A 36 -4.23 12.94 6.06
CA THR A 36 -3.01 13.77 5.95
C THR A 36 -2.26 13.85 7.27
N GLU A 37 -2.96 13.86 8.40
CA GLU A 37 -2.38 13.86 9.74
C GLU A 37 -1.62 12.56 10.10
N ASP A 38 -1.94 11.44 9.40
CA ASP A 38 -1.30 10.14 9.61
C ASP A 38 -0.08 9.90 8.70
N ILE A 39 0.42 10.97 8.08
CA ILE A 39 1.62 10.97 7.25
C ILE A 39 2.74 11.66 8.02
N ASP A 40 3.84 10.97 8.23
CA ASP A 40 5.06 11.53 8.84
C ASP A 40 6.23 11.41 7.85
N LEU A 41 6.49 12.51 7.13
CA LEU A 41 7.63 12.60 6.22
C LEU A 41 8.92 13.05 6.91
N ALA A 42 8.85 13.49 8.16
CA ALA A 42 10.00 13.93 8.93
C ALA A 42 10.70 12.79 9.68
N SER A 43 10.02 11.69 9.91
CA SER A 43 10.61 10.50 10.54
C SER A 43 11.62 9.81 9.63
N THR A 44 12.47 8.97 10.21
CA THR A 44 13.46 8.17 9.48
C THR A 44 13.27 6.69 9.83
N PRO A 45 12.75 5.89 8.90
CA PRO A 45 12.22 6.24 7.58
C PRO A 45 10.91 7.06 7.68
N PRO A 46 10.51 7.78 6.61
CA PRO A 46 9.17 8.37 6.52
C PRO A 46 8.10 7.29 6.63
N THR A 47 6.95 7.61 7.22
CA THR A 47 5.89 6.63 7.47
C THR A 47 4.51 7.14 7.10
N ILE A 48 3.60 6.21 6.85
CA ILE A 48 2.16 6.42 6.87
C ILE A 48 1.52 5.43 7.85
N THR A 49 0.42 5.84 8.46
CA THR A 49 -0.36 4.98 9.34
C THR A 49 -1.76 4.78 8.78
N ILE A 50 -2.15 3.53 8.57
CA ILE A 50 -3.49 3.14 8.14
C ILE A 50 -4.14 2.23 9.18
N PHE A 51 -5.47 2.09 9.12
CA PHE A 51 -6.23 1.36 10.13
C PHE A 51 -6.95 0.17 9.52
N ASP A 52 -6.56 -1.04 9.96
CA ASP A 52 -7.11 -2.30 9.46
C ASP A 52 -8.21 -2.83 10.38
N GLY A 53 -9.46 -2.65 9.95
CA GLY A 53 -10.64 -3.18 10.64
C GLY A 53 -11.06 -4.58 10.23
N LYS A 54 -10.41 -5.18 9.22
CA LYS A 54 -10.83 -6.48 8.68
C LYS A 54 -10.62 -7.63 9.67
N GLY A 55 -11.64 -8.47 9.82
CA GLY A 55 -11.59 -9.65 10.68
C GLY A 55 -11.68 -9.34 12.17
N ARG A 56 -11.99 -8.12 12.56
CA ARG A 56 -12.26 -7.77 13.96
C ARG A 56 -13.75 -7.86 14.27
N SER A 57 -14.05 -8.38 15.45
CA SER A 57 -15.44 -8.42 15.94
C SER A 57 -15.98 -7.00 16.15
N THR A 58 -17.30 -6.87 16.05
CA THR A 58 -18.01 -5.63 16.29
C THR A 58 -17.59 -5.00 17.63
N GLY A 59 -17.27 -3.71 17.61
CA GLY A 59 -16.86 -2.96 18.80
C GLY A 59 -15.36 -3.01 19.14
N LYS A 60 -14.55 -3.81 18.44
CA LYS A 60 -13.09 -3.76 18.61
C LYS A 60 -12.46 -2.68 17.71
N PRO A 61 -11.51 -1.89 18.23
CA PRO A 61 -10.83 -0.88 17.42
C PRO A 61 -10.08 -1.51 16.24
N ALA A 62 -9.95 -0.78 15.15
CA ALA A 62 -9.13 -1.17 14.02
C ALA A 62 -7.67 -1.37 14.45
N ARG A 63 -6.95 -2.29 13.79
CA ARG A 63 -5.52 -2.48 14.03
C ARG A 63 -4.76 -1.32 13.39
N VAL A 64 -3.90 -0.69 14.19
CA VAL A 64 -2.94 0.29 13.69
C VAL A 64 -1.90 -0.42 12.82
N HIS A 65 -1.70 0.08 11.61
CA HIS A 65 -0.76 -0.47 10.65
C HIS A 65 0.13 0.64 10.09
N THR A 66 1.31 0.78 10.67
CA THR A 66 2.31 1.74 10.23
C THR A 66 3.18 1.10 9.15
N LEU A 67 3.34 1.82 8.04
CA LEU A 67 4.14 1.44 6.88
C LEU A 67 5.29 2.43 6.70
N PRO A 68 6.54 1.96 6.56
CA PRO A 68 7.62 2.81 6.12
C PRO A 68 7.43 3.16 4.64
N LEU A 69 7.95 4.29 4.22
CA LEU A 69 7.96 4.68 2.82
C LEU A 69 9.39 4.60 2.28
N ILE A 70 9.62 3.72 1.33
CA ILE A 70 10.83 3.77 0.51
C ILE A 70 10.79 5.04 -0.36
N PRO A 71 11.93 5.55 -0.86
CA PRO A 71 11.96 6.81 -1.62
C PRO A 71 10.94 6.89 -2.76
N ALA A 72 10.77 5.80 -3.52
CA ALA A 72 9.79 5.76 -4.61
C ALA A 72 8.33 5.86 -4.12
N ALA A 73 8.01 5.28 -2.96
CA ALA A 73 6.68 5.38 -2.36
C ALA A 73 6.44 6.78 -1.78
N ALA A 74 7.45 7.37 -1.14
CA ALA A 74 7.41 8.76 -0.67
C ALA A 74 7.18 9.73 -1.82
N GLN A 75 7.87 9.52 -2.96
CA GLN A 75 7.67 10.32 -4.16
C GLN A 75 6.24 10.19 -4.71
N ALA A 76 5.70 8.96 -4.78
CA ALA A 76 4.32 8.76 -5.21
C ALA A 76 3.32 9.48 -4.30
N LEU A 77 3.58 9.52 -2.99
CA LEU A 77 2.77 10.27 -2.04
C LEU A 77 2.88 11.80 -2.26
N GLN A 78 4.08 12.31 -2.52
CA GLN A 78 4.30 13.72 -2.86
C GLN A 78 3.59 14.11 -4.17
N ASP A 79 3.61 13.23 -5.17
CA ASP A 79 2.92 13.44 -6.46
C ASP A 79 1.39 13.52 -6.30
N LEU A 80 0.84 12.97 -5.22
CA LEU A 80 -0.59 13.16 -4.88
C LEU A 80 -0.88 14.59 -4.42
N ALA A 81 0.13 15.33 -3.96
CA ALA A 81 0.00 16.67 -3.37
C ALA A 81 -1.14 16.72 -2.33
N PRO A 82 -1.08 15.93 -1.24
CA PRO A 82 -2.16 15.83 -0.28
C PRO A 82 -2.59 17.20 0.23
N ALA A 83 -3.89 17.47 0.19
CA ALA A 83 -4.49 18.68 0.72
C ALA A 83 -5.79 18.33 1.44
N GLY A 84 -6.09 19.02 2.56
CA GLY A 84 -7.26 18.72 3.37
C GLY A 84 -7.08 17.45 4.24
N ASP A 85 -8.20 16.84 4.64
CA ASP A 85 -8.20 15.75 5.63
C ASP A 85 -7.73 14.40 5.08
N PHE A 86 -7.99 14.13 3.80
CA PHE A 86 -7.67 12.85 3.16
C PHE A 86 -6.58 13.00 2.10
N ALA A 87 -5.55 12.17 2.19
CA ALA A 87 -4.42 12.19 1.25
C ALA A 87 -4.80 11.71 -0.15
N LEU A 88 -5.67 10.69 -0.24
CA LEU A 88 -6.16 10.13 -1.49
C LEU A 88 -7.58 10.64 -1.75
N SER A 89 -7.68 11.74 -2.48
CA SER A 89 -8.92 12.46 -2.69
C SER A 89 -9.00 13.04 -4.10
N THR A 90 -10.21 13.22 -4.60
CA THR A 90 -10.48 13.90 -5.89
C THR A 90 -11.23 15.23 -5.72
N ASP A 91 -11.45 15.66 -4.48
CA ASP A 91 -12.22 16.86 -4.13
C ASP A 91 -11.45 17.82 -3.18
N GLY A 92 -10.13 17.77 -3.23
CA GLY A 92 -9.27 18.64 -2.40
C GLY A 92 -9.14 18.15 -0.96
N GLY A 93 -9.27 16.85 -0.72
CA GLY A 93 -9.11 16.25 0.60
C GLY A 93 -10.34 16.27 1.48
N LYS A 94 -11.50 16.67 0.97
CA LYS A 94 -12.76 16.69 1.74
C LYS A 94 -13.29 15.28 2.00
N THR A 95 -13.24 14.44 0.97
CA THR A 95 -13.60 13.02 1.06
C THR A 95 -12.51 12.14 0.47
N HIS A 96 -12.40 10.92 0.98
CA HIS A 96 -11.48 9.94 0.41
C HIS A 96 -12.04 9.29 -0.86
N ILE A 97 -11.16 8.78 -1.72
CA ILE A 97 -11.55 7.98 -2.88
C ILE A 97 -12.30 6.73 -2.39
N THR A 98 -13.41 6.40 -3.04
CA THR A 98 -14.13 5.16 -2.77
C THR A 98 -13.44 3.98 -3.43
N ALA A 99 -13.14 2.95 -2.64
CA ALA A 99 -12.26 1.84 -3.05
C ALA A 99 -12.83 0.96 -4.17
N GLY A 100 -14.13 0.80 -4.22
CA GLY A 100 -14.75 -0.27 -5.01
C GLY A 100 -14.63 -0.12 -6.52
N SER A 101 -15.01 1.02 -7.07
CA SER A 101 -15.04 1.23 -8.52
C SER A 101 -13.82 1.95 -9.05
N THR A 102 -13.39 3.02 -8.38
CA THR A 102 -12.43 3.98 -8.94
C THR A 102 -11.02 3.41 -9.10
N LEU A 103 -10.46 2.76 -8.05
CA LEU A 103 -9.13 2.14 -8.18
C LEU A 103 -9.16 0.98 -9.17
N GLY A 104 -10.24 0.18 -9.11
CA GLY A 104 -10.42 -0.96 -10.01
C GLY A 104 -10.40 -0.54 -11.48
N GLU A 105 -11.09 0.53 -11.82
CA GLU A 105 -11.13 1.07 -13.18
C GLU A 105 -9.77 1.60 -13.62
N TRP A 106 -9.09 2.38 -12.78
CA TRP A 106 -7.77 2.92 -13.09
C TRP A 106 -6.73 1.82 -13.26
N ALA A 107 -6.71 0.85 -12.36
CA ALA A 107 -5.80 -0.27 -12.41
C ALA A 107 -6.06 -1.18 -13.62
N LYS A 108 -7.33 -1.44 -13.92
CA LYS A 108 -7.72 -2.22 -15.10
C LYS A 108 -7.28 -1.55 -16.39
N LYS A 109 -7.47 -0.23 -16.52
CA LYS A 109 -7.03 0.52 -17.70
C LYS A 109 -5.52 0.40 -17.89
N ALA A 110 -4.72 0.65 -16.86
CA ALA A 110 -3.26 0.53 -16.93
C ALA A 110 -2.80 -0.91 -17.24
N ALA A 111 -3.51 -1.91 -16.72
CA ALA A 111 -3.23 -3.31 -17.00
C ALA A 111 -3.56 -3.70 -18.46
N MET A 112 -4.69 -3.22 -18.99
CA MET A 112 -5.06 -3.45 -20.40
C MET A 112 -4.04 -2.84 -21.37
N GLU A 113 -3.54 -1.65 -21.07
CA GLU A 113 -2.47 -0.99 -21.84
C GLU A 113 -1.15 -1.80 -21.79
N ALA A 114 -0.96 -2.59 -20.74
CA ALA A 114 0.15 -3.54 -20.60
C ALA A 114 -0.12 -4.92 -21.22
N GLY A 115 -1.28 -5.13 -21.85
CA GLY A 115 -1.71 -6.43 -22.39
C GLY A 115 -2.06 -7.47 -21.30
N ILE A 116 -2.46 -7.02 -20.10
CA ILE A 116 -2.84 -7.90 -18.99
C ILE A 116 -4.37 -7.92 -18.90
N GLU A 117 -4.95 -9.10 -19.13
CA GLU A 117 -6.38 -9.33 -19.01
C GLU A 117 -6.79 -9.65 -17.55
N ASP A 118 -8.08 -9.49 -17.24
CA ASP A 118 -8.70 -9.83 -15.96
C ASP A 118 -7.99 -9.25 -14.71
N PHE A 119 -7.45 -8.05 -14.82
CA PHE A 119 -6.72 -7.40 -13.76
C PHE A 119 -7.66 -6.79 -12.72
N THR A 120 -7.31 -6.97 -11.45
CA THR A 120 -8.00 -6.35 -10.30
C THR A 120 -6.99 -5.87 -9.24
N PRO A 121 -7.35 -4.88 -8.39
CA PRO A 121 -6.48 -4.47 -7.28
C PRO A 121 -6.12 -5.62 -6.32
N LYS A 122 -7.01 -6.63 -6.19
CA LYS A 122 -6.71 -7.83 -5.41
C LYS A 122 -5.54 -8.62 -5.99
N ARG A 123 -5.39 -8.64 -7.33
CA ARG A 123 -4.24 -9.30 -7.98
C ARG A 123 -2.92 -8.61 -7.68
N VAL A 124 -2.89 -7.27 -7.53
CA VAL A 124 -1.68 -6.57 -7.09
C VAL A 124 -1.19 -7.17 -5.78
N ARG A 125 -2.07 -7.27 -4.80
CA ARG A 125 -1.73 -7.81 -3.48
C ARG A 125 -1.24 -9.25 -3.52
N SER A 126 -1.95 -10.14 -4.24
CA SER A 126 -1.54 -11.54 -4.35
C SER A 126 -0.26 -11.72 -5.15
N THR A 127 -0.03 -10.88 -6.17
CA THR A 127 1.22 -10.89 -6.95
C THR A 127 2.40 -10.43 -6.09
N VAL A 128 2.24 -9.36 -5.30
CA VAL A 128 3.27 -8.91 -4.36
C VAL A 128 3.63 -10.02 -3.38
N GLU A 129 2.64 -10.71 -2.81
CA GLU A 129 2.87 -11.85 -1.92
C GLU A 129 3.71 -12.94 -2.60
N THR A 130 3.33 -13.34 -3.82
CA THR A 130 4.02 -14.39 -4.59
C THR A 130 5.45 -13.97 -4.96
N VAL A 131 5.62 -12.75 -5.43
CA VAL A 131 6.91 -12.22 -5.88
C VAL A 131 7.89 -12.10 -4.71
N LEU A 132 7.44 -11.57 -3.57
CA LEU A 132 8.27 -11.51 -2.36
C LEU A 132 8.63 -12.91 -1.82
N ALA A 133 7.70 -13.87 -1.91
CA ALA A 133 7.97 -15.27 -1.56
C ALA A 133 9.07 -15.88 -2.44
N SER A 134 9.03 -15.62 -3.75
CA SER A 134 10.05 -16.11 -4.69
C SER A 134 11.45 -15.54 -4.40
N ARG A 135 11.53 -14.39 -3.76
CA ARG A 135 12.78 -13.76 -3.29
C ARG A 135 13.12 -14.09 -1.83
N LYS A 136 12.49 -15.12 -1.27
CA LYS A 136 12.76 -15.66 0.07
C LYS A 136 12.43 -14.68 1.22
N VAL A 137 11.62 -13.66 0.98
CA VAL A 137 11.07 -12.85 2.08
C VAL A 137 10.19 -13.75 2.93
N SER A 138 10.39 -13.77 4.23
CA SER A 138 9.68 -14.68 5.14
C SER A 138 8.16 -14.46 5.09
N GLN A 139 7.39 -15.49 5.38
CA GLN A 139 5.93 -15.39 5.47
C GLN A 139 5.50 -14.37 6.54
N GLU A 140 6.24 -14.30 7.64
CA GLU A 140 5.99 -13.32 8.69
C GLU A 140 6.15 -11.89 8.16
N HIS A 141 7.28 -11.56 7.53
CA HIS A 141 7.53 -10.21 7.01
C HIS A 141 6.53 -9.81 5.93
N ARG A 142 6.17 -10.75 5.03
CA ARG A 142 5.09 -10.49 4.05
C ARG A 142 3.74 -10.25 4.73
N GLY A 143 3.43 -11.05 5.75
CA GLY A 143 2.22 -10.88 6.56
C GLY A 143 2.20 -9.54 7.30
N ARG A 144 3.32 -9.14 7.90
CA ARG A 144 3.46 -7.83 8.56
C ARG A 144 3.31 -6.68 7.57
N LEU A 145 3.93 -6.78 6.38
CA LEU A 145 3.79 -5.76 5.33
C LEU A 145 2.33 -5.61 4.89
N GLN A 146 1.63 -6.69 4.69
CA GLN A 146 0.26 -6.67 4.16
C GLN A 146 -0.83 -6.70 5.24
N SER A 147 -0.49 -6.64 6.52
CA SER A 147 -1.44 -6.74 7.63
C SER A 147 -2.36 -7.97 7.53
N HIS A 148 -1.76 -9.16 7.28
CA HIS A 148 -2.49 -10.43 7.28
C HIS A 148 -1.66 -11.56 7.93
N GLY A 149 -2.33 -12.64 8.33
CA GLY A 149 -1.65 -13.78 8.96
C GLY A 149 -1.06 -13.47 10.34
N VAL A 150 -1.26 -12.27 10.85
CA VAL A 150 -0.83 -11.84 12.17
C VAL A 150 -1.94 -12.21 13.17
N SER A 151 -2.02 -13.49 13.50
CA SER A 151 -3.01 -14.00 14.45
C SER A 151 -2.31 -14.76 15.57
N GLY A 152 -2.88 -14.66 16.76
CA GLY A 152 -2.39 -15.32 17.97
C GLY A 152 -2.23 -14.33 19.13
N VAL A 153 -2.32 -14.86 20.35
CA VAL A 153 -2.24 -14.08 21.59
C VAL A 153 -0.87 -13.37 21.70
N GLN A 154 0.22 -14.04 21.28
CA GLN A 154 1.55 -13.46 21.28
C GLN A 154 1.69 -12.26 20.33
N ALA A 155 1.18 -12.38 19.10
CA ALA A 155 1.25 -11.30 18.11
C ALA A 155 0.36 -10.09 18.46
N THR A 156 -0.64 -10.29 19.33
CA THR A 156 -1.63 -9.25 19.65
C THR A 156 -1.29 -8.50 20.94
N HIS A 157 -0.59 -9.12 21.89
CA HIS A 157 -0.43 -8.60 23.24
C HIS A 157 1.02 -8.45 23.72
N TYR A 158 1.97 -9.15 23.11
CA TYR A 158 3.37 -9.17 23.59
C TYR A 158 4.40 -8.66 22.61
N ASP A 159 4.02 -8.49 21.33
CA ASP A 159 4.94 -8.01 20.31
C ASP A 159 4.77 -6.50 20.11
N ALA A 160 5.62 -5.72 20.79
CA ALA A 160 5.67 -4.27 20.67
C ALA A 160 6.55 -3.81 19.49
N HIS A 161 7.17 -4.75 18.76
CA HIS A 161 7.98 -4.45 17.58
C HIS A 161 7.08 -4.03 16.40
N ASP A 162 7.40 -2.94 15.74
CA ASP A 162 6.61 -2.38 14.64
C ASP A 162 6.98 -2.92 13.25
N TYR A 163 8.08 -3.66 13.16
CA TYR A 163 8.58 -4.29 11.92
C TYR A 163 8.85 -3.28 10.79
N LEU A 164 9.21 -2.05 11.10
CA LEU A 164 9.44 -1.03 10.07
C LEU A 164 10.63 -1.38 9.17
N GLU A 165 11.71 -1.88 9.74
CA GLU A 165 12.88 -2.30 8.96
C GLU A 165 12.56 -3.45 8.02
N GLU A 166 11.92 -4.50 8.51
CA GLU A 166 11.55 -5.67 7.73
C GLU A 166 10.52 -5.35 6.63
N LYS A 167 9.58 -4.45 6.93
CA LYS A 167 8.64 -3.94 5.92
C LYS A 167 9.37 -3.11 4.85
N ALA A 168 10.33 -2.26 5.26
CA ALA A 168 11.13 -1.48 4.33
C ALA A 168 11.98 -2.38 3.43
N GLU A 169 12.63 -3.40 3.96
CA GLU A 169 13.39 -4.38 3.19
C GLU A 169 12.52 -5.12 2.17
N ALA A 170 11.32 -5.53 2.58
CA ALA A 170 10.37 -6.18 1.68
C ALA A 170 9.92 -5.23 0.55
N MET A 171 9.66 -3.96 0.85
CA MET A 171 9.33 -2.94 -0.15
C MET A 171 10.51 -2.64 -1.09
N GLN A 172 11.73 -2.59 -0.58
CA GLN A 172 12.96 -2.43 -1.38
C GLN A 172 13.13 -3.60 -2.33
N THR A 173 12.93 -4.82 -1.84
CA THR A 173 12.97 -6.04 -2.66
C THR A 173 11.92 -5.98 -3.78
N LEU A 174 10.70 -5.59 -3.47
CA LEU A 174 9.65 -5.39 -4.46
C LEU A 174 10.06 -4.35 -5.51
N TYR A 175 10.54 -3.20 -5.08
CA TYR A 175 10.96 -2.12 -5.97
C TYR A 175 12.11 -2.54 -6.89
N HIS A 176 13.09 -3.27 -6.36
CA HIS A 176 14.20 -3.81 -7.16
C HIS A 176 13.68 -4.72 -8.28
N ILE A 177 12.75 -5.62 -7.98
CA ILE A 177 12.14 -6.50 -9.00
C ILE A 177 11.41 -5.68 -10.07
N LEU A 178 10.62 -4.69 -9.67
CA LEU A 178 9.87 -3.84 -10.60
C LEU A 178 10.77 -3.04 -11.54
N THR A 179 12.00 -2.74 -11.13
CA THR A 179 12.93 -1.88 -11.88
C THR A 179 13.98 -2.66 -12.66
N THR A 180 14.20 -3.96 -12.37
CA THR A 180 15.24 -4.78 -13.01
C THR A 180 14.67 -5.89 -13.91
N ASP A 181 13.46 -6.31 -13.71
CA ASP A 181 12.75 -7.31 -14.54
C ASP A 181 11.75 -6.60 -15.50
#